data_12bb50ba5363382aed2e12db0e437c87
#
_entry.id   12bb50ba5363382aed2e12db0e437c87
#
_cell.length_a   1.000
_cell.length_b   1.000
_cell.length_c   1.000
_cell.angle_alpha   90.00
_cell.angle_beta   90.00
_cell.angle_gamma   90.00
#
_symmetry.space_group_name_H-M   'P 1'
#
loop_
_entity.id
_entity.type
_entity.pdbx_description
1 polymer ?
#
loop_
_entity_poly.entity_id
_entity_poly.type
_entity_poly.pdbx_seq_one_letter_code
_entity_poly.pdbx_strand_id
1 'polypeptide(L)'
;VSRSVGAVDAVTSLLPEAAALPVGLLTQLGDVWFLLAVIVLAYWLRPADRNRVAVVLAIALGTIALVQALKGVFGLPRPATPLGSAGVYPSILHGLFDATATASGHGFPSGHATLSTAVLLGLAGAIRAGTPRRRAVVAVGLIALISLSRIALGVHFLVDVVAGVLVGLVVLSGAALAVRGSPTDAPTTAFVGAAGIGVVAVLVTAPSLDVGGLLAHPARDSLLSLGAALGALAGWQTYSLLDRGAVSRSTGRFARPGSVRAGVVVGLPVLLLTGGIAGLLAGEGALGLAGAGGLCFAVAVALPALVPGFDAEIGAHLPEWVRAGNAPDRDADRPARAQSSGNLPEH
;
A
#
# COMPACT_ATOMS: atom_id res chain seq x y z
N VAL A 1 -28.82 16.52 -5.39
CA VAL A 1 -27.73 17.28 -6.03
C VAL A 1 -26.88 16.30 -6.82
N SER A 2 -26.94 16.38 -8.17
CA SER A 2 -26.18 15.47 -9.01
C SER A 2 -24.69 15.79 -8.88
N ARG A 3 -23.89 14.84 -8.39
CA ARG A 3 -22.42 14.89 -8.38
C ARG A 3 -21.83 14.64 -9.78
N SER A 4 -22.71 14.48 -10.78
CA SER A 4 -22.35 14.00 -12.11
C SER A 4 -21.65 15.06 -12.97
N VAL A 5 -21.99 16.35 -12.86
CA VAL A 5 -21.59 17.40 -13.82
C VAL A 5 -21.60 16.92 -15.30
N GLY A 6 -22.37 15.86 -15.61
CA GLY A 6 -22.46 15.28 -16.94
C GLY A 6 -21.23 14.48 -17.43
N ALA A 7 -20.16 14.44 -16.66
CA ALA A 7 -18.89 13.81 -17.11
C ALA A 7 -18.99 12.28 -17.31
N VAL A 8 -19.74 11.59 -16.45
CA VAL A 8 -19.95 10.13 -16.57
C VAL A 8 -20.72 9.82 -17.86
N ASP A 9 -21.85 10.50 -18.05
CA ASP A 9 -22.71 10.25 -19.21
C ASP A 9 -21.99 10.62 -20.52
N ALA A 10 -21.21 11.71 -20.53
CA ALA A 10 -20.40 12.11 -21.67
C ALA A 10 -19.33 11.06 -22.03
N VAL A 11 -18.65 10.48 -21.04
CA VAL A 11 -17.59 9.48 -21.30
C VAL A 11 -18.19 8.13 -21.64
N THR A 12 -19.21 7.65 -20.93
CA THR A 12 -19.85 6.36 -21.18
C THR A 12 -20.55 6.32 -22.55
N SER A 13 -21.14 7.43 -23.01
CA SER A 13 -21.78 7.51 -24.33
C SER A 13 -20.80 7.42 -25.50
N LEU A 14 -19.51 7.68 -25.28
CA LEU A 14 -18.47 7.55 -26.31
C LEU A 14 -17.92 6.12 -26.45
N LEU A 15 -18.21 5.24 -25.50
CA LEU A 15 -17.66 3.89 -25.46
C LEU A 15 -18.74 2.85 -25.80
N PRO A 16 -18.41 1.85 -26.63
CA PRO A 16 -19.32 0.72 -26.82
C PRO A 16 -19.38 -0.12 -25.53
N GLU A 17 -20.51 -0.75 -25.23
CA GLU A 17 -20.68 -1.61 -24.05
C GLU A 17 -19.61 -2.72 -23.97
N ALA A 18 -19.17 -3.24 -25.11
CA ALA A 18 -18.10 -4.23 -25.18
C ALA A 18 -16.72 -3.71 -24.70
N ALA A 19 -16.56 -2.41 -24.49
CA ALA A 19 -15.35 -1.85 -23.89
C ALA A 19 -15.30 -2.03 -22.36
N ALA A 20 -16.40 -2.40 -21.70
CA ALA A 20 -16.46 -2.51 -20.25
C ALA A 20 -15.44 -3.52 -19.69
N LEU A 21 -15.31 -4.70 -20.28
CA LEU A 21 -14.35 -5.72 -19.81
C LEU A 21 -12.88 -5.29 -20.02
N PRO A 22 -12.44 -4.81 -21.21
CA PRO A 22 -11.09 -4.28 -21.38
C PRO A 22 -10.76 -3.13 -20.40
N VAL A 23 -11.68 -2.18 -20.20
CA VAL A 23 -11.51 -1.09 -19.25
C VAL A 23 -11.51 -1.61 -17.80
N GLY A 24 -12.34 -2.62 -17.50
CA GLY A 24 -12.36 -3.32 -16.22
C GLY A 24 -11.03 -4.01 -15.91
N LEU A 25 -10.41 -4.67 -16.88
CA LEU A 25 -9.08 -5.27 -16.72
C LEU A 25 -8.00 -4.20 -16.51
N LEU A 26 -8.07 -3.10 -17.24
CA LEU A 26 -7.12 -1.99 -17.08
C LEU A 26 -7.19 -1.38 -15.69
N THR A 27 -8.38 -1.22 -15.10
CA THR A 27 -8.55 -0.66 -13.76
C THR A 27 -7.94 -1.53 -12.67
N GLN A 28 -7.68 -2.85 -12.92
CA GLN A 28 -7.01 -3.75 -11.98
C GLN A 28 -5.60 -3.28 -11.59
N LEU A 29 -4.95 -2.47 -12.43
CA LEU A 29 -3.68 -1.81 -12.09
C LEU A 29 -3.78 -0.89 -10.86
N GLY A 30 -4.98 -0.42 -10.52
CA GLY A 30 -5.27 0.38 -9.33
C GLY A 30 -5.93 -0.39 -8.19
N ASP A 31 -6.13 -1.70 -8.35
CA ASP A 31 -6.74 -2.52 -7.32
C ASP A 31 -5.78 -2.82 -6.16
N VAL A 32 -6.36 -3.06 -4.98
CA VAL A 32 -5.63 -3.30 -3.73
C VAL A 32 -4.64 -4.46 -3.88
N TRP A 33 -5.09 -5.61 -4.43
CA TRP A 33 -4.25 -6.78 -4.57
C TRP A 33 -3.04 -6.54 -5.47
N PHE A 34 -3.25 -5.84 -6.60
CA PHE A 34 -2.18 -5.55 -7.56
C PHE A 34 -1.15 -4.59 -6.97
N LEU A 35 -1.61 -3.48 -6.38
CA LEU A 35 -0.72 -2.48 -5.79
C LEU A 35 0.06 -3.04 -4.59
N LEU A 36 -0.56 -3.86 -3.74
CA LEU A 36 0.14 -4.54 -2.65
C LEU A 36 1.17 -5.55 -3.18
N ALA A 37 0.83 -6.33 -4.23
CA ALA A 37 1.79 -7.23 -4.86
C ALA A 37 3.00 -6.48 -5.42
N VAL A 38 2.79 -5.34 -6.11
CA VAL A 38 3.87 -4.48 -6.62
C VAL A 38 4.75 -3.96 -5.48
N ILE A 39 4.17 -3.51 -4.36
CA ILE A 39 4.93 -3.04 -3.20
C ILE A 39 5.77 -4.17 -2.59
N VAL A 40 5.18 -5.35 -2.37
CA VAL A 40 5.88 -6.51 -1.78
C VAL A 40 7.02 -6.97 -2.69
N LEU A 41 6.78 -7.06 -4.00
CA LEU A 41 7.82 -7.37 -4.97
C LEU A 41 8.94 -6.31 -4.95
N ALA A 42 8.59 -5.02 -4.93
CA ALA A 42 9.58 -3.95 -4.82
C ALA A 42 10.39 -4.07 -3.52
N TYR A 43 9.74 -4.38 -2.40
CA TYR A 43 10.38 -4.59 -1.10
C TYR A 43 11.41 -5.73 -1.12
N TRP A 44 11.09 -6.84 -1.79
CA TRP A 44 11.99 -8.00 -1.90
C TRP A 44 13.10 -7.77 -2.92
N LEU A 45 12.77 -7.22 -4.09
CA LEU A 45 13.69 -7.09 -5.22
C LEU A 45 14.61 -5.86 -5.13
N ARG A 46 14.35 -4.91 -4.20
CA ARG A 46 15.07 -3.65 -4.07
C ARG A 46 15.63 -3.45 -2.65
N PRO A 47 16.60 -4.26 -2.19
CA PRO A 47 17.15 -4.17 -0.84
C PRO A 47 17.71 -2.78 -0.51
N ALA A 48 18.31 -2.07 -1.46
CA ALA A 48 18.80 -0.69 -1.27
C ALA A 48 17.69 0.35 -0.99
N ASP A 49 16.46 0.07 -1.42
CA ASP A 49 15.30 0.95 -1.24
C ASP A 49 14.31 0.43 -0.19
N ARG A 50 14.59 -0.72 0.45
CA ARG A 50 13.67 -1.49 1.31
C ARG A 50 13.00 -0.64 2.39
N ASN A 51 13.75 0.17 3.12
CA ASN A 51 13.19 1.03 4.17
C ASN A 51 12.14 2.01 3.62
N ARG A 52 12.37 2.57 2.43
CA ARG A 52 11.42 3.50 1.79
C ARG A 52 10.21 2.78 1.24
N VAL A 53 10.41 1.59 0.68
CA VAL A 53 9.31 0.74 0.19
C VAL A 53 8.45 0.25 1.36
N ALA A 54 9.03 -0.05 2.53
CA ALA A 54 8.29 -0.37 3.74
C ALA A 54 7.39 0.81 4.20
N VAL A 55 7.88 2.06 4.09
CA VAL A 55 7.04 3.25 4.32
C VAL A 55 5.87 3.32 3.33
N VAL A 56 6.10 3.01 2.05
CA VAL A 56 5.01 2.97 1.05
C VAL A 56 3.99 1.88 1.37
N LEU A 57 4.43 0.71 1.87
CA LEU A 57 3.52 -0.33 2.34
C LEU A 57 2.63 0.17 3.49
N ALA A 58 3.23 0.84 4.48
CA ALA A 58 2.47 1.45 5.57
C ALA A 58 1.45 2.48 5.07
N ILE A 59 1.87 3.36 4.15
CA ILE A 59 0.99 4.35 3.50
C ILE A 59 -0.18 3.64 2.79
N ALA A 60 0.08 2.57 2.05
CA ALA A 60 -0.96 1.81 1.36
C ALA A 60 -1.99 1.24 2.34
N LEU A 61 -1.54 0.57 3.41
CA LEU A 61 -2.41 -0.02 4.43
C LEU A 61 -3.24 1.05 5.17
N GLY A 62 -2.61 2.16 5.56
CA GLY A 62 -3.32 3.29 6.15
C GLY A 62 -4.32 3.95 5.19
N THR A 63 -3.99 4.03 3.89
CA THR A 63 -4.88 4.57 2.85
C THR A 63 -6.11 3.69 2.66
N ILE A 64 -5.95 2.36 2.64
CA ILE A 64 -7.06 1.42 2.54
C ILE A 64 -8.03 1.62 3.71
N ALA A 65 -7.51 1.65 4.94
CA ALA A 65 -8.31 1.90 6.13
C ALA A 65 -9.03 3.26 6.08
N LEU A 66 -8.33 4.32 5.72
CA LEU A 66 -8.90 5.67 5.61
C LEU A 66 -10.03 5.75 4.60
N VAL A 67 -9.88 5.11 3.43
CA VAL A 67 -10.93 5.07 2.40
C VAL A 67 -12.19 4.39 2.94
N GLN A 68 -12.07 3.31 3.71
CA GLN A 68 -13.24 2.64 4.30
C GLN A 68 -13.92 3.52 5.35
N ALA A 69 -13.14 4.21 6.20
CA ALA A 69 -13.68 5.18 7.14
C ALA A 69 -14.46 6.31 6.43
N LEU A 70 -13.85 6.92 5.40
CA LEU A 70 -14.49 7.98 4.64
C LEU A 70 -15.77 7.50 3.93
N LYS A 71 -15.76 6.31 3.36
CA LYS A 71 -16.94 5.70 2.76
C LYS A 71 -18.04 5.46 3.80
N GLY A 72 -17.68 5.03 5.00
CA GLY A 72 -18.61 4.88 6.12
C GLY A 72 -19.24 6.21 6.55
N VAL A 73 -18.42 7.25 6.68
CA VAL A 73 -18.87 8.60 7.08
C VAL A 73 -19.78 9.24 6.04
N PHE A 74 -19.37 9.21 4.77
CA PHE A 74 -20.12 9.93 3.73
C PHE A 74 -21.32 9.14 3.18
N GLY A 75 -21.25 7.83 3.11
CA GLY A 75 -22.35 6.96 2.66
C GLY A 75 -22.90 7.25 1.26
N LEU A 76 -22.12 7.92 0.39
CA LEU A 76 -22.62 8.45 -0.88
C LEU A 76 -22.72 7.36 -1.97
N PRO A 77 -23.84 7.31 -2.73
CA PRO A 77 -24.07 6.28 -3.73
C PRO A 77 -23.16 6.44 -4.96
N ARG A 78 -23.06 5.40 -5.77
CA ARG A 78 -22.39 5.39 -7.07
C ARG A 78 -23.32 5.89 -8.18
N PRO A 79 -22.80 6.15 -9.43
CA PRO A 79 -23.63 6.33 -10.60
C PRO A 79 -24.57 5.12 -10.80
N ALA A 80 -25.77 5.38 -11.33
CA ALA A 80 -26.79 4.35 -11.55
C ALA A 80 -26.59 3.58 -12.86
N THR A 81 -25.82 4.12 -13.78
CA THR A 81 -25.64 3.60 -15.16
C THR A 81 -24.19 3.18 -15.40
N PRO A 82 -23.80 1.91 -15.07
CA PRO A 82 -22.49 1.39 -15.41
C PRO A 82 -22.37 1.18 -16.92
N LEU A 83 -21.15 1.16 -17.45
CA LEU A 83 -20.86 0.85 -18.85
C LEU A 83 -21.13 -0.63 -19.12
N GLY A 84 -22.20 -0.94 -19.87
CA GLY A 84 -22.55 -2.29 -20.29
C GLY A 84 -23.00 -3.23 -19.18
N SER A 85 -23.22 -4.49 -19.57
CA SER A 85 -23.65 -5.57 -18.69
C SER A 85 -22.92 -6.88 -19.04
N ALA A 86 -22.94 -7.86 -18.14
CA ALA A 86 -22.34 -9.17 -18.36
C ALA A 86 -22.92 -9.88 -19.60
N GLY A 87 -24.20 -9.62 -19.94
CA GLY A 87 -24.88 -10.23 -21.07
C GLY A 87 -24.30 -9.89 -22.46
N VAL A 88 -23.43 -8.88 -22.57
CA VAL A 88 -22.69 -8.55 -23.79
C VAL A 88 -21.59 -9.58 -24.10
N TYR A 89 -21.19 -10.38 -23.12
CA TYR A 89 -20.06 -11.31 -23.20
C TYR A 89 -20.53 -12.77 -23.12
N PRO A 90 -19.74 -13.74 -23.63
CA PRO A 90 -19.96 -15.16 -23.38
C PRO A 90 -20.02 -15.46 -21.87
N SER A 91 -20.87 -16.40 -21.47
CA SER A 91 -21.15 -16.73 -20.07
C SER A 91 -19.88 -17.06 -19.25
N ILE A 92 -18.85 -17.65 -19.88
CA ILE A 92 -17.55 -17.93 -19.24
C ILE A 92 -16.83 -16.66 -18.76
N LEU A 93 -17.13 -15.49 -19.31
CA LEU A 93 -16.55 -14.20 -18.95
C LEU A 93 -17.39 -13.41 -17.95
N HIS A 94 -18.60 -13.87 -17.59
CA HIS A 94 -19.47 -13.12 -16.66
C HIS A 94 -18.81 -12.91 -15.30
N GLY A 95 -18.21 -13.95 -14.71
CA GLY A 95 -17.51 -13.81 -13.43
C GLY A 95 -16.32 -12.85 -13.50
N LEU A 96 -15.60 -12.81 -14.62
CA LEU A 96 -14.52 -11.86 -14.84
C LEU A 96 -15.05 -10.43 -14.99
N PHE A 97 -16.14 -10.25 -15.73
CA PHE A 97 -16.82 -8.96 -15.86
C PHE A 97 -17.27 -8.44 -14.49
N ASP A 98 -17.96 -9.26 -13.71
CA ASP A 98 -18.46 -8.89 -12.39
C ASP A 98 -17.31 -8.51 -11.45
N ALA A 99 -16.20 -9.25 -11.49
CA ALA A 99 -15.04 -8.99 -10.65
C ALA A 99 -14.26 -7.73 -11.04
N THR A 100 -14.32 -7.28 -12.30
CA THR A 100 -13.43 -6.22 -12.79
C THR A 100 -14.15 -4.95 -13.26
N ALA A 101 -15.32 -5.07 -13.88
CA ALA A 101 -16.05 -3.97 -14.50
C ALA A 101 -17.15 -3.39 -13.60
N THR A 102 -17.55 -4.10 -12.53
CA THR A 102 -18.58 -3.64 -11.59
C THR A 102 -17.99 -3.12 -10.28
N ALA A 103 -18.82 -2.47 -9.47
CA ALA A 103 -18.42 -2.03 -8.14
C ALA A 103 -19.64 -1.89 -7.24
N SER A 104 -19.53 -2.40 -6.01
CA SER A 104 -20.57 -2.34 -4.97
C SER A 104 -20.26 -1.31 -3.88
N GLY A 105 -21.22 -1.05 -2.99
CA GLY A 105 -21.08 -0.17 -1.84
C GLY A 105 -20.95 1.32 -2.21
N HIS A 106 -20.43 2.14 -1.26
CA HIS A 106 -20.36 3.59 -1.41
C HIS A 106 -19.34 4.05 -2.45
N GLY A 107 -19.67 5.14 -3.17
CA GLY A 107 -18.84 5.68 -4.26
C GLY A 107 -17.78 6.69 -3.83
N PHE A 108 -17.97 7.42 -2.75
CA PHE A 108 -17.10 8.53 -2.37
C PHE A 108 -16.24 8.23 -1.14
N PRO A 109 -14.93 8.57 -1.16
CA PRO A 109 -14.12 8.88 -2.34
C PRO A 109 -13.78 7.62 -3.16
N SER A 110 -13.21 7.80 -4.37
CA SER A 110 -12.75 6.68 -5.20
C SER A 110 -11.51 6.01 -4.59
N GLY A 111 -11.66 4.75 -4.13
CA GLY A 111 -10.55 3.99 -3.54
C GLY A 111 -9.42 3.72 -4.51
N HIS A 112 -9.71 3.40 -5.78
CA HIS A 112 -8.70 3.21 -6.82
C HIS A 112 -7.86 4.48 -7.05
N ALA A 113 -8.52 5.65 -7.17
CA ALA A 113 -7.81 6.92 -7.34
C ALA A 113 -6.97 7.29 -6.10
N THR A 114 -7.51 7.06 -4.90
CA THR A 114 -6.79 7.35 -3.64
C THR A 114 -5.55 6.46 -3.48
N LEU A 115 -5.75 5.15 -3.59
CA LEU A 115 -4.68 4.18 -3.36
C LEU A 115 -3.61 4.26 -4.44
N SER A 116 -4.00 4.34 -5.72
CA SER A 116 -3.03 4.48 -6.82
C SER A 116 -2.20 5.77 -6.68
N THR A 117 -2.81 6.89 -6.27
CA THR A 117 -2.09 8.14 -6.03
C THR A 117 -1.05 7.98 -4.91
N ALA A 118 -1.47 7.48 -3.75
CA ALA A 118 -0.57 7.31 -2.60
C ALA A 118 0.56 6.32 -2.89
N VAL A 119 0.26 5.19 -3.53
CA VAL A 119 1.23 4.12 -3.80
C VAL A 119 2.16 4.47 -4.96
N LEU A 120 1.63 4.87 -6.12
CA LEU A 120 2.48 5.08 -7.30
C LEU A 120 3.40 6.29 -7.14
N LEU A 121 2.93 7.40 -6.54
CA LEU A 121 3.81 8.52 -6.20
C LEU A 121 4.77 8.16 -5.07
N GLY A 122 4.32 7.39 -4.08
CA GLY A 122 5.16 6.85 -3.02
C GLY A 122 6.31 6.00 -3.57
N LEU A 123 6.01 5.05 -4.47
CA LEU A 123 7.02 4.21 -5.14
C LEU A 123 7.94 5.05 -6.05
N ALA A 124 7.39 6.03 -6.77
CA ALA A 124 8.20 6.95 -7.59
C ALA A 124 9.22 7.74 -6.76
N GLY A 125 8.89 8.06 -5.50
CA GLY A 125 9.81 8.68 -4.54
C GLY A 125 10.75 7.69 -3.85
N ALA A 126 10.28 6.48 -3.56
CA ALA A 126 11.04 5.45 -2.84
C ALA A 126 12.11 4.79 -3.69
N ILE A 127 11.79 4.40 -4.92
CA ILE A 127 12.67 3.64 -5.82
C ILE A 127 13.62 4.60 -6.55
N ARG A 128 14.93 4.33 -6.49
CA ARG A 128 15.97 5.18 -7.12
C ARG A 128 16.37 4.77 -8.54
N ALA A 129 15.58 3.93 -9.22
CA ALA A 129 15.86 3.52 -10.59
C ALA A 129 15.47 4.60 -11.60
N GLY A 130 16.38 4.95 -12.51
CA GLY A 130 16.14 5.96 -13.54
C GLY A 130 16.02 7.39 -13.01
N THR A 131 15.58 8.33 -13.86
CA THR A 131 15.46 9.73 -13.48
C THR A 131 14.18 10.02 -12.68
N PRO A 132 14.20 10.96 -11.71
CA PRO A 132 13.02 11.34 -10.96
C PRO A 132 11.85 11.78 -11.86
N ARG A 133 12.17 12.54 -12.93
CA ARG A 133 11.16 13.00 -13.90
C ARG A 133 10.44 11.83 -14.58
N ARG A 134 11.19 10.81 -15.04
CA ARG A 134 10.61 9.63 -15.69
C ARG A 134 9.68 8.89 -14.73
N ARG A 135 10.11 8.67 -13.50
CA ARG A 135 9.28 8.00 -12.48
C ARG A 135 7.99 8.78 -12.19
N ALA A 136 8.09 10.10 -12.03
CA ALA A 136 6.93 10.95 -11.81
C ALA A 136 5.95 10.92 -13.00
N VAL A 137 6.44 11.00 -14.23
CA VAL A 137 5.61 10.93 -15.45
C VAL A 137 4.88 9.59 -15.54
N VAL A 138 5.59 8.48 -15.28
CA VAL A 138 4.97 7.13 -15.29
C VAL A 138 3.90 7.03 -14.19
N ALA A 139 4.20 7.46 -12.97
CA ALA A 139 3.23 7.41 -11.86
C ALA A 139 1.98 8.26 -12.17
N VAL A 140 2.15 9.51 -12.61
CA VAL A 140 1.03 10.40 -12.95
C VAL A 140 0.22 9.85 -14.13
N GLY A 141 0.88 9.31 -15.16
CA GLY A 141 0.20 8.69 -16.28
C GLY A 141 -0.66 7.49 -15.88
N LEU A 142 -0.13 6.60 -15.02
CA LEU A 142 -0.88 5.47 -14.48
C LEU A 142 -2.04 5.91 -13.59
N ILE A 143 -1.84 6.91 -12.72
CA ILE A 143 -2.90 7.46 -11.87
C ILE A 143 -4.03 8.04 -12.75
N ALA A 144 -3.69 8.81 -13.78
CA ALA A 144 -4.68 9.35 -14.70
C ALA A 144 -5.43 8.24 -15.43
N LEU A 145 -4.73 7.23 -15.93
CA LEU A 145 -5.30 6.09 -16.64
C LEU A 145 -6.27 5.30 -15.75
N ILE A 146 -5.86 4.95 -14.52
CA ILE A 146 -6.69 4.26 -13.53
C ILE A 146 -7.89 5.13 -13.15
N SER A 147 -7.68 6.41 -12.91
CA SER A 147 -8.74 7.35 -12.53
C SER A 147 -9.80 7.51 -13.62
N LEU A 148 -9.37 7.68 -14.87
CA LEU A 148 -10.26 7.79 -16.03
C LEU A 148 -11.03 6.50 -16.27
N SER A 149 -10.41 5.33 -16.07
CA SER A 149 -11.11 4.06 -16.22
C SER A 149 -12.30 3.91 -15.26
N ARG A 150 -12.23 4.51 -14.05
CA ARG A 150 -13.36 4.47 -13.09
C ARG A 150 -14.56 5.31 -13.56
N ILE A 151 -14.29 6.43 -14.23
CA ILE A 151 -15.33 7.27 -14.86
C ILE A 151 -15.90 6.57 -16.09
N ALA A 152 -15.00 5.99 -16.91
CA ALA A 152 -15.37 5.28 -18.14
C ALA A 152 -16.27 4.06 -17.88
N LEU A 153 -16.02 3.32 -16.78
CA LEU A 153 -16.89 2.22 -16.33
C LEU A 153 -18.23 2.71 -15.75
N GLY A 154 -18.42 4.00 -15.53
CA GLY A 154 -19.62 4.52 -14.89
C GLY A 154 -19.77 4.12 -13.42
N VAL A 155 -18.67 3.77 -12.73
CA VAL A 155 -18.68 3.30 -11.33
C VAL A 155 -18.34 4.38 -10.31
N HIS A 156 -17.83 5.53 -10.77
CA HIS A 156 -17.53 6.72 -9.96
C HIS A 156 -17.85 8.01 -10.70
N PHE A 157 -18.32 9.02 -9.95
CA PHE A 157 -18.41 10.38 -10.46
C PHE A 157 -17.03 11.03 -10.53
N LEU A 158 -16.89 12.07 -11.37
CA LEU A 158 -15.63 12.82 -11.48
C LEU A 158 -15.18 13.37 -10.11
N VAL A 159 -16.11 13.88 -9.30
CA VAL A 159 -15.80 14.39 -7.96
C VAL A 159 -15.25 13.32 -7.03
N ASP A 160 -15.71 12.07 -7.15
CA ASP A 160 -15.22 10.96 -6.32
C ASP A 160 -13.75 10.68 -6.64
N VAL A 161 -13.39 10.77 -7.92
CA VAL A 161 -12.03 10.54 -8.42
C VAL A 161 -11.10 11.69 -8.02
N VAL A 162 -11.52 12.94 -8.24
CA VAL A 162 -10.73 14.13 -7.86
C VAL A 162 -10.50 14.15 -6.35
N ALA A 163 -11.55 13.92 -5.55
CA ALA A 163 -11.42 13.80 -4.10
C ALA A 163 -10.46 12.65 -3.71
N GLY A 164 -10.55 11.51 -4.41
CA GLY A 164 -9.64 10.38 -4.18
C GLY A 164 -8.18 10.75 -4.41
N VAL A 165 -7.87 11.42 -5.53
CA VAL A 165 -6.50 11.91 -5.80
C VAL A 165 -6.03 12.87 -4.70
N LEU A 166 -6.86 13.83 -4.30
CA LEU A 166 -6.52 14.79 -3.25
C LEU A 166 -6.27 14.09 -1.90
N VAL A 167 -7.12 13.16 -1.51
CA VAL A 167 -6.92 12.36 -0.28
C VAL A 167 -5.61 11.57 -0.35
N GLY A 168 -5.30 10.95 -1.50
CA GLY A 168 -4.03 10.24 -1.70
C GLY A 168 -2.81 11.16 -1.52
N LEU A 169 -2.86 12.38 -2.05
CA LEU A 169 -1.80 13.39 -1.88
C LEU A 169 -1.68 13.84 -0.42
N VAL A 170 -2.80 14.04 0.28
CA VAL A 170 -2.80 14.42 1.70
C VAL A 170 -2.18 13.32 2.55
N VAL A 171 -2.55 12.05 2.32
CA VAL A 171 -1.97 10.91 3.06
C VAL A 171 -0.46 10.83 2.81
N LEU A 172 -0.02 10.93 1.56
CA LEU A 172 1.40 10.87 1.21
C LEU A 172 2.19 12.01 1.86
N SER A 173 1.66 13.24 1.82
CA SER A 173 2.28 14.42 2.43
C SER A 173 2.32 14.32 3.96
N GLY A 174 1.22 13.88 4.57
CA GLY A 174 1.12 13.68 6.01
C GLY A 174 2.10 12.62 6.52
N ALA A 175 2.21 11.49 5.82
CA ALA A 175 3.19 10.46 6.13
C ALA A 175 4.63 10.97 6.01
N ALA A 176 4.94 11.75 4.96
CA ALA A 176 6.26 12.34 4.78
C ALA A 176 6.62 13.32 5.91
N LEU A 177 5.65 14.12 6.38
CA LEU A 177 5.84 15.02 7.53
C LEU A 177 6.02 14.25 8.84
N ALA A 178 5.19 13.23 9.08
CA ALA A 178 5.27 12.39 10.28
C ALA A 178 6.62 11.70 10.40
N VAL A 179 7.11 11.11 9.30
CA VAL A 179 8.41 10.42 9.25
C VAL A 179 9.57 11.39 9.51
N ARG A 180 9.51 12.62 8.96
CA ARG A 180 10.57 13.63 9.18
C ARG A 180 10.65 14.13 10.62
N GLY A 181 9.52 14.23 11.31
CA GLY A 181 9.42 14.73 12.69
C GLY A 181 9.58 13.66 13.76
N SER A 182 9.74 12.38 13.39
CA SER A 182 9.72 11.28 14.34
C SER A 182 11.12 10.94 14.88
N PRO A 183 11.24 10.62 16.18
CA PRO A 183 12.47 10.09 16.76
C PRO A 183 12.72 8.62 16.45
N THR A 184 11.73 7.90 15.91
CA THR A 184 11.84 6.49 15.51
C THR A 184 12.24 6.37 14.04
N ASP A 185 12.61 5.15 13.60
CA ASP A 185 12.87 4.91 12.19
C ASP A 185 11.60 5.11 11.34
N ALA A 186 11.81 5.49 10.08
CA ALA A 186 10.73 5.87 9.17
C ALA A 186 9.67 4.78 8.97
N PRO A 187 9.99 3.49 8.77
CA PRO A 187 8.99 2.44 8.65
C PRO A 187 8.19 2.23 9.92
N THR A 188 8.83 2.21 11.10
CA THR A 188 8.11 2.07 12.38
C THR A 188 7.09 3.19 12.55
N THR A 189 7.50 4.46 12.32
CA THR A 189 6.59 5.61 12.39
C THR A 189 5.40 5.45 11.44
N ALA A 190 5.67 5.06 10.19
CA ALA A 190 4.64 4.92 9.18
C ALA A 190 3.65 3.78 9.51
N PHE A 191 4.13 2.62 9.97
CA PHE A 191 3.26 1.49 10.37
C PHE A 191 2.43 1.80 11.61
N VAL A 192 2.99 2.51 12.59
CA VAL A 192 2.23 2.97 13.77
C VAL A 192 1.13 3.95 13.32
N GLY A 193 1.44 4.88 12.43
CA GLY A 193 0.45 5.78 11.83
C GLY A 193 -0.65 5.02 11.08
N ALA A 194 -0.29 4.03 10.27
CA ALA A 194 -1.24 3.18 9.55
C ALA A 194 -2.16 2.39 10.51
N ALA A 195 -1.60 1.83 11.57
CA ALA A 195 -2.37 1.14 12.60
C ALA A 195 -3.33 2.09 13.33
N GLY A 196 -2.88 3.31 13.65
CA GLY A 196 -3.73 4.36 14.24
C GLY A 196 -4.92 4.73 13.35
N ILE A 197 -4.68 4.91 12.04
CA ILE A 197 -5.74 5.13 11.05
C ILE A 197 -6.66 3.90 11.00
N GLY A 198 -6.11 2.69 11.04
CA GLY A 198 -6.87 1.44 11.07
C GLY A 198 -7.81 1.33 12.28
N VAL A 199 -7.34 1.72 13.48
CA VAL A 199 -8.19 1.78 14.69
C VAL A 199 -9.35 2.76 14.48
N VAL A 200 -9.07 3.98 14.00
CA VAL A 200 -10.13 4.97 13.70
C VAL A 200 -11.12 4.42 12.68
N ALA A 201 -10.64 3.77 11.62
CA ALA A 201 -11.50 3.17 10.60
C ALA A 201 -12.42 2.09 11.18
N VAL A 202 -11.90 1.21 12.04
CA VAL A 202 -12.72 0.20 12.72
C VAL A 202 -13.78 0.86 13.59
N LEU A 203 -13.43 1.88 14.39
CA LEU A 203 -14.39 2.59 15.25
C LEU A 203 -15.49 3.28 14.44
N VAL A 204 -15.15 3.90 13.30
CA VAL A 204 -16.11 4.58 12.41
C VAL A 204 -17.03 3.60 11.71
N THR A 205 -16.52 2.42 11.33
CA THR A 205 -17.30 1.41 10.61
C THR A 205 -17.97 0.39 11.54
N ALA A 206 -17.65 0.40 12.84
CA ALA A 206 -18.23 -0.51 13.84
C ALA A 206 -19.77 -0.52 13.89
N PRO A 207 -20.50 0.61 13.72
CA PRO A 207 -21.96 0.60 13.68
C PRO A 207 -22.56 -0.22 12.53
N SER A 208 -21.78 -0.53 11.49
CA SER A 208 -22.19 -1.40 10.39
C SER A 208 -21.94 -2.89 10.66
N LEU A 209 -21.41 -3.24 11.84
CA LEU A 209 -21.28 -4.62 12.30
C LEU A 209 -22.66 -5.12 12.71
N ASP A 210 -23.35 -5.80 11.81
CA ASP A 210 -24.61 -6.46 12.15
C ASP A 210 -24.31 -7.78 12.87
N VAL A 211 -24.88 -7.95 14.07
CA VAL A 211 -24.60 -9.08 14.98
C VAL A 211 -25.11 -10.43 14.43
N GLY A 212 -25.88 -10.41 13.35
CA GLY A 212 -26.47 -11.62 12.73
C GLY A 212 -25.94 -11.98 11.33
N GLY A 213 -25.20 -11.13 10.68
CA GLY A 213 -24.65 -11.33 9.34
C GLY A 213 -23.21 -10.88 9.28
N LEU A 214 -22.31 -11.78 8.97
CA LEU A 214 -20.88 -11.59 8.91
C LEU A 214 -20.49 -10.29 8.17
N LEU A 215 -20.29 -9.21 8.93
CA LEU A 215 -19.49 -8.05 8.55
C LEU A 215 -19.87 -7.38 7.21
N ALA A 216 -20.65 -6.36 7.30
CA ALA A 216 -20.77 -5.40 6.18
C ALA A 216 -19.37 -5.01 5.68
N HIS A 217 -19.20 -4.94 4.37
CA HIS A 217 -17.91 -4.73 3.70
C HIS A 217 -16.99 -3.68 4.33
N PRO A 218 -17.46 -2.48 4.76
CA PRO A 218 -16.56 -1.46 5.31
C PRO A 218 -15.87 -1.88 6.61
N ALA A 219 -16.59 -2.55 7.52
CA ALA A 219 -16.04 -2.96 8.81
C ALA A 219 -15.03 -4.12 8.63
N ARG A 220 -15.35 -5.09 7.77
CA ARG A 220 -14.46 -6.18 7.42
C ARG A 220 -13.13 -5.65 6.85
N ASP A 221 -13.20 -4.74 5.87
CA ASP A 221 -12.02 -4.20 5.21
C ASP A 221 -11.18 -3.34 6.16
N SER A 222 -11.83 -2.64 7.11
CA SER A 222 -11.15 -1.88 8.16
C SER A 222 -10.38 -2.79 9.11
N LEU A 223 -10.98 -3.92 9.54
CA LEU A 223 -10.33 -4.93 10.38
C LEU A 223 -9.16 -5.62 9.68
N LEU A 224 -9.33 -5.98 8.39
CA LEU A 224 -8.25 -6.54 7.58
C LEU A 224 -7.08 -5.57 7.44
N SER A 225 -7.36 -4.29 7.20
CA SER A 225 -6.34 -3.26 7.06
C SER A 225 -5.59 -3.01 8.37
N LEU A 226 -6.29 -2.99 9.51
CA LEU A 226 -5.69 -2.88 10.84
C LEU A 226 -4.80 -4.09 11.13
N GLY A 227 -5.30 -5.30 10.92
CA GLY A 227 -4.54 -6.53 11.10
C GLY A 227 -3.28 -6.56 10.23
N ALA A 228 -3.41 -6.19 8.96
CA ALA A 228 -2.28 -6.09 8.04
C ALA A 228 -1.24 -5.05 8.48
N ALA A 229 -1.66 -3.88 8.96
CA ALA A 229 -0.75 -2.84 9.46
C ALA A 229 0.00 -3.28 10.73
N LEU A 230 -0.68 -3.91 11.67
CA LEU A 230 -0.07 -4.47 12.89
C LEU A 230 0.89 -5.62 12.55
N GLY A 231 0.51 -6.50 11.62
CA GLY A 231 1.36 -7.58 11.14
C GLY A 231 2.61 -7.06 10.44
N ALA A 232 2.46 -6.08 9.54
CA ALA A 232 3.60 -5.47 8.87
C ALA A 232 4.54 -4.74 9.85
N LEU A 233 4.00 -4.08 10.90
CA LEU A 233 4.79 -3.50 11.97
C LEU A 233 5.60 -4.57 12.72
N ALA A 234 4.96 -5.68 13.09
CA ALA A 234 5.63 -6.80 13.75
C ALA A 234 6.72 -7.41 12.87
N GLY A 235 6.43 -7.63 11.58
CA GLY A 235 7.39 -8.09 10.59
C GLY A 235 8.58 -7.15 10.44
N TRP A 236 8.34 -5.84 10.40
CA TRP A 236 9.38 -4.82 10.33
C TRP A 236 10.29 -4.82 11.58
N GLN A 237 9.70 -4.92 12.78
CA GLN A 237 10.47 -5.01 14.02
C GLN A 237 11.33 -6.29 14.03
N THR A 238 10.78 -7.42 13.59
CA THR A 238 11.52 -8.68 13.45
C THR A 238 12.68 -8.52 12.47
N TYR A 239 12.41 -8.00 11.26
CA TYR A 239 13.43 -7.72 10.26
C TYR A 239 14.56 -6.84 10.84
N SER A 240 14.22 -5.70 11.43
CA SER A 240 15.21 -4.73 11.92
C SER A 240 16.07 -5.26 13.06
N LEU A 241 15.56 -6.18 13.88
CA LEU A 241 16.33 -6.82 14.95
C LEU A 241 17.28 -7.89 14.42
N LEU A 242 16.82 -8.72 13.51
CA LEU A 242 17.64 -9.77 12.91
C LEU A 242 18.77 -9.18 12.07
N ASP A 243 18.49 -8.13 11.30
CA ASP A 243 19.47 -7.41 10.49
C ASP A 243 20.55 -6.76 11.38
N ARG A 244 20.17 -6.03 12.42
CA ARG A 244 21.12 -5.48 13.42
C ARG A 244 21.90 -6.57 14.14
N GLY A 245 21.28 -7.69 14.45
CA GLY A 245 21.95 -8.84 15.09
C GLY A 245 22.97 -9.51 14.18
N ALA A 246 22.74 -9.53 12.86
CA ALA A 246 23.70 -10.02 11.88
C ALA A 246 24.93 -9.10 11.79
N VAL A 247 24.72 -7.78 11.73
CA VAL A 247 25.79 -6.76 11.73
C VAL A 247 26.60 -6.84 13.02
N SER A 248 25.94 -6.97 14.20
CA SER A 248 26.61 -7.09 15.49
C SER A 248 27.48 -8.36 15.62
N ARG A 249 27.03 -9.47 15.03
CA ARG A 249 27.83 -10.72 15.01
C ARG A 249 29.07 -10.58 14.13
N SER A 250 28.97 -9.88 13.00
CA SER A 250 30.12 -9.65 12.11
C SER A 250 31.17 -8.72 12.73
N THR A 251 30.77 -7.84 13.65
CA THR A 251 31.66 -6.88 14.35
C THR A 251 32.12 -7.37 15.74
N GLY A 252 31.73 -8.58 16.18
CA GLY A 252 32.11 -9.15 17.47
C GLY A 252 31.48 -8.46 18.70
N ARG A 253 30.57 -7.52 18.52
CA ARG A 253 29.85 -6.84 19.59
C ARG A 253 28.47 -7.45 19.80
N PHE A 254 28.28 -8.18 20.91
CA PHE A 254 26.96 -8.64 21.36
C PHE A 254 26.17 -7.45 21.94
N ALA A 255 25.29 -6.84 21.16
CA ALA A 255 24.27 -5.95 21.71
C ALA A 255 23.16 -6.83 22.33
N ARG A 256 22.98 -6.76 23.66
CA ARG A 256 21.82 -7.36 24.35
C ARG A 256 20.55 -6.61 23.89
N PRO A 257 19.55 -7.27 23.26
CA PRO A 257 18.26 -6.65 22.99
C PRO A 257 17.61 -6.31 24.34
N GLY A 258 17.15 -5.09 24.53
CA GLY A 258 16.36 -4.74 25.70
C GLY A 258 15.13 -5.63 25.80
N SER A 259 14.86 -6.21 26.97
CA SER A 259 13.83 -7.23 27.22
C SER A 259 12.42 -6.86 26.71
N VAL A 260 12.08 -5.58 26.72
CA VAL A 260 10.77 -5.07 26.24
C VAL A 260 10.64 -5.17 24.69
N ARG A 261 11.74 -4.87 23.95
CA ARG A 261 11.75 -5.01 22.48
C ARG A 261 11.65 -6.47 22.04
N ALA A 262 12.32 -7.38 22.73
CA ALA A 262 12.23 -8.81 22.44
C ALA A 262 10.82 -9.36 22.72
N GLY A 263 10.15 -8.91 23.77
CA GLY A 263 8.77 -9.32 24.09
C GLY A 263 7.76 -8.85 23.04
N VAL A 264 7.88 -7.62 22.53
CA VAL A 264 6.99 -7.09 21.48
C VAL A 264 7.25 -7.80 20.14
N VAL A 265 8.50 -8.05 19.80
CA VAL A 265 8.90 -8.65 18.52
C VAL A 265 8.52 -10.12 18.40
N VAL A 266 8.59 -10.89 19.47
CA VAL A 266 8.16 -12.29 19.49
C VAL A 266 6.68 -12.40 19.88
N GLY A 267 6.23 -11.60 20.84
CA GLY A 267 4.88 -11.66 21.37
C GLY A 267 3.81 -11.23 20.39
N LEU A 268 4.04 -10.15 19.60
CA LEU A 268 3.02 -9.65 18.68
C LEU A 268 2.77 -10.58 17.50
N PRO A 269 3.78 -11.13 16.78
CA PRO A 269 3.55 -12.16 15.78
C PRO A 269 2.91 -13.44 16.33
N VAL A 270 3.29 -13.87 17.53
CA VAL A 270 2.68 -15.04 18.19
C VAL A 270 1.22 -14.74 18.54
N LEU A 271 0.91 -13.54 19.05
CA LEU A 271 -0.46 -13.14 19.35
C LEU A 271 -1.32 -13.05 18.09
N LEU A 272 -0.79 -12.50 17.00
CA LEU A 272 -1.49 -12.43 15.70
C LEU A 272 -1.66 -13.82 15.09
N LEU A 273 -0.67 -14.70 15.22
CA LEU A 273 -0.75 -16.09 14.76
C LEU A 273 -1.79 -16.88 15.55
N THR A 274 -1.72 -16.82 16.88
CA THR A 274 -2.66 -17.54 17.75
C THR A 274 -4.07 -16.98 17.65
N GLY A 275 -4.22 -15.65 17.61
CA GLY A 275 -5.51 -14.98 17.39
C GLY A 275 -6.11 -15.27 16.02
N GLY A 276 -5.27 -15.28 14.97
CA GLY A 276 -5.69 -15.62 13.61
C GLY A 276 -6.13 -17.08 13.47
N ILE A 277 -5.35 -18.02 14.03
CA ILE A 277 -5.72 -19.45 14.05
C ILE A 277 -6.96 -19.69 14.90
N ALA A 278 -7.03 -19.09 16.09
CA ALA A 278 -8.19 -19.23 16.97
C ALA A 278 -9.47 -18.66 16.32
N GLY A 279 -9.38 -17.51 15.65
CA GLY A 279 -10.50 -16.92 14.91
C GLY A 279 -10.96 -17.77 13.73
N LEU A 280 -10.01 -18.36 12.97
CA LEU A 280 -10.32 -19.31 11.88
C LEU A 280 -11.00 -20.60 12.42
N LEU A 281 -10.51 -21.13 13.53
CA LEU A 281 -11.05 -22.35 14.15
C LEU A 281 -12.40 -22.13 14.83
N ALA A 282 -12.63 -20.92 15.39
CA ALA A 282 -13.88 -20.56 16.03
C ALA A 282 -15.00 -20.19 15.03
N GLY A 283 -14.70 -20.12 13.73
CA GLY A 283 -15.68 -19.70 12.71
C GLY A 283 -16.03 -18.21 12.79
N GLU A 284 -15.35 -17.44 13.62
CA GLU A 284 -15.50 -16.00 13.80
C GLU A 284 -14.78 -15.25 12.67
N GLY A 285 -15.43 -15.20 11.51
CA GLY A 285 -14.82 -14.82 10.22
C GLY A 285 -14.02 -13.52 10.17
N ALA A 286 -14.33 -12.52 11.03
CA ALA A 286 -13.64 -11.21 10.98
C ALA A 286 -12.30 -11.16 11.68
N LEU A 287 -12.24 -11.66 12.90
CA LEU A 287 -11.01 -11.69 13.70
C LEU A 287 -10.02 -12.67 13.08
N GLY A 288 -10.52 -13.83 12.56
CA GLY A 288 -9.70 -14.78 11.82
C GLY A 288 -9.08 -14.20 10.57
N LEU A 289 -9.87 -13.47 9.78
CA LEU A 289 -9.37 -12.79 8.57
C LEU A 289 -8.36 -11.69 8.89
N ALA A 290 -8.62 -10.87 9.92
CA ALA A 290 -7.67 -9.84 10.35
C ALA A 290 -6.35 -10.45 10.84
N GLY A 291 -6.43 -11.55 11.62
CA GLY A 291 -5.26 -12.29 12.08
C GLY A 291 -4.49 -12.94 10.94
N ALA A 292 -5.16 -13.57 9.98
CA ALA A 292 -4.53 -14.17 8.80
C ALA A 292 -3.85 -13.12 7.92
N GLY A 293 -4.53 -11.97 7.67
CA GLY A 293 -3.93 -10.84 6.95
C GLY A 293 -2.71 -10.31 7.68
N GLY A 294 -2.80 -10.13 8.99
CA GLY A 294 -1.68 -9.71 9.84
C GLY A 294 -0.50 -10.66 9.75
N LEU A 295 -0.72 -11.98 9.83
CA LEU A 295 0.33 -12.98 9.70
C LEU A 295 0.99 -12.95 8.33
N CYS A 296 0.21 -12.87 7.25
CA CYS A 296 0.75 -12.79 5.89
C CYS A 296 1.69 -11.60 5.74
N PHE A 297 1.31 -10.42 6.22
CA PHE A 297 2.16 -9.23 6.14
C PHE A 297 3.35 -9.28 7.10
N ALA A 298 3.20 -9.87 8.29
CA ALA A 298 4.32 -10.08 9.20
C ALA A 298 5.41 -10.96 8.55
N VAL A 299 5.01 -12.07 7.94
CA VAL A 299 5.92 -12.97 7.22
C VAL A 299 6.51 -12.27 5.99
N ALA A 300 5.69 -11.63 5.16
CA ALA A 300 6.15 -10.97 3.93
C ALA A 300 7.22 -9.91 4.21
N VAL A 301 7.07 -9.14 5.30
CA VAL A 301 8.02 -8.08 5.67
C VAL A 301 9.26 -8.64 6.37
N ALA A 302 9.13 -9.70 7.19
CA ALA A 302 10.27 -10.30 7.89
C ALA A 302 11.08 -11.26 7.00
N LEU A 303 10.51 -11.79 5.93
CA LEU A 303 11.08 -12.85 5.08
C LEU A 303 12.54 -12.61 4.67
N PRO A 304 12.96 -11.41 4.21
CA PRO A 304 14.34 -11.18 3.83
C PRO A 304 15.36 -11.38 4.96
N ALA A 305 14.95 -11.23 6.23
CA ALA A 305 15.83 -11.47 7.36
C ALA A 305 15.72 -12.90 7.93
N LEU A 306 14.60 -13.60 7.65
CA LEU A 306 14.36 -14.96 8.12
C LEU A 306 15.05 -16.01 7.25
N VAL A 307 15.27 -15.72 5.95
CA VAL A 307 15.89 -16.63 4.99
C VAL A 307 17.36 -16.23 4.79
N PRO A 308 18.33 -17.00 5.29
CA PRO A 308 19.74 -16.71 5.07
C PRO A 308 20.09 -16.66 3.57
N GLY A 309 20.77 -15.62 3.15
CA GLY A 309 21.16 -15.45 1.74
C GLY A 309 20.05 -14.98 0.79
N PHE A 310 18.85 -14.66 1.29
CA PHE A 310 17.70 -14.21 0.49
C PHE A 310 18.07 -13.15 -0.55
N ASP A 311 18.75 -12.08 -0.14
CA ASP A 311 19.12 -10.98 -1.04
C ASP A 311 20.17 -11.41 -2.09
N ALA A 312 21.07 -12.32 -1.74
CA ALA A 312 22.08 -12.84 -2.66
C ALA A 312 21.44 -13.80 -3.70
N GLU A 313 20.55 -14.67 -3.26
CA GLU A 313 19.88 -15.65 -4.12
C GLU A 313 18.93 -14.95 -5.09
N ILE A 314 18.09 -14.03 -4.60
CA ILE A 314 17.26 -13.21 -5.48
C ILE A 314 18.13 -12.36 -6.42
N GLY A 315 19.18 -11.73 -5.92
CA GLY A 315 20.09 -10.92 -6.72
C GLY A 315 20.75 -11.71 -7.87
N ALA A 316 21.04 -12.98 -7.68
CA ALA A 316 21.62 -13.84 -8.72
C ALA A 316 20.70 -14.03 -9.93
N HIS A 317 19.38 -14.02 -9.71
CA HIS A 317 18.36 -14.26 -10.74
C HIS A 317 17.82 -12.97 -11.37
N LEU A 318 18.19 -11.78 -10.84
CA LEU A 318 17.72 -10.51 -11.38
C LEU A 318 18.49 -10.09 -12.62
N PRO A 319 17.83 -9.45 -13.61
CA PRO A 319 18.50 -8.81 -14.75
C PRO A 319 19.53 -7.78 -14.30
N GLU A 320 20.58 -7.59 -15.09
CA GLU A 320 21.70 -6.67 -14.75
C GLU A 320 21.23 -5.24 -14.47
N TRP A 321 20.25 -4.73 -15.21
CA TRP A 321 19.71 -3.39 -15.00
C TRP A 321 19.02 -3.22 -13.63
N VAL A 322 18.46 -4.28 -13.06
CA VAL A 322 17.91 -4.27 -11.70
C VAL A 322 19.04 -4.30 -10.67
N ARG A 323 20.05 -5.16 -10.90
CA ARG A 323 21.24 -5.29 -10.04
C ARG A 323 22.03 -3.99 -9.96
N ALA A 324 22.24 -3.32 -11.08
CA ALA A 324 22.93 -2.02 -11.14
C ALA A 324 22.20 -0.94 -10.32
N GLY A 325 20.86 -0.95 -10.30
CA GLY A 325 20.09 -0.02 -9.47
C GLY A 325 20.07 -0.36 -7.98
N ASN A 326 20.56 -1.54 -7.58
CA ASN A 326 20.71 -1.96 -6.19
C ASN A 326 22.13 -1.73 -5.64
N ALA A 327 23.08 -1.31 -6.46
CA ALA A 327 24.42 -0.99 -6.00
C ALA A 327 24.40 0.18 -5.01
N PRO A 328 25.14 0.12 -3.89
CA PRO A 328 25.24 1.22 -2.94
C PRO A 328 25.80 2.46 -3.67
N ASP A 329 25.24 3.61 -3.36
CA ASP A 329 25.65 4.90 -3.91
C ASP A 329 27.07 5.21 -3.41
N ARG A 330 28.08 4.97 -4.26
CA ARG A 330 29.50 5.19 -3.92
C ARG A 330 29.84 6.66 -3.70
N ASP A 331 28.97 7.59 -4.09
CA ASP A 331 29.17 9.02 -3.90
C ASP A 331 28.60 9.54 -2.57
N ALA A 332 27.75 8.75 -1.88
CA ALA A 332 27.21 9.12 -0.58
C ALA A 332 28.26 9.09 0.55
N ASP A 333 29.35 8.34 0.38
CA ASP A 333 30.45 8.20 1.35
C ASP A 333 31.70 9.06 1.03
N ARG A 334 31.65 9.92 0.01
CA ARG A 334 32.73 10.86 -0.21
C ARG A 334 32.66 11.97 0.83
N PRO A 335 33.66 12.06 1.75
CA PRO A 335 33.74 13.22 2.63
C PRO A 335 33.83 14.47 1.76
N ALA A 336 33.07 15.50 2.09
CA ALA A 336 33.15 16.80 1.44
C ALA A 336 34.63 17.22 1.41
N ARG A 337 35.24 17.19 0.23
CA ARG A 337 36.60 17.67 0.07
C ARG A 337 36.56 19.12 0.52
N ALA A 338 37.29 19.38 1.62
CA ALA A 338 37.62 20.71 2.06
C ALA A 338 38.08 21.49 0.83
N GLN A 339 37.37 22.54 0.48
CA GLN A 339 37.90 23.55 -0.45
C GLN A 339 39.08 24.19 0.26
N SER A 340 40.24 23.64 -0.02
CA SER A 340 41.50 24.25 0.40
C SER A 340 41.59 25.64 -0.24
N SER A 341 41.60 26.61 0.63
CA SER A 341 42.06 27.99 0.40
C SER A 341 43.13 28.07 -0.71
N GLY A 342 42.72 28.55 -1.87
CA GLY A 342 43.66 29.03 -2.87
C GLY A 342 44.25 30.36 -2.39
N ASN A 343 45.54 30.35 -2.20
CA ASN A 343 46.41 31.51 -1.93
C ASN A 343 46.08 32.67 -2.88
N LEU A 344 45.85 33.84 -2.30
CA LEU A 344 46.03 35.11 -2.95
C LEU A 344 47.54 35.37 -3.06
N PRO A 345 48.10 35.71 -4.20
CA PRO A 345 49.42 36.32 -4.28
C PRO A 345 49.33 37.81 -3.95
N GLU A 346 50.14 38.23 -2.98
CA GLU A 346 50.49 39.64 -2.78
C GLU A 346 51.21 40.18 -4.05
N HIS A 347 50.66 41.29 -4.60
CA HIS A 347 51.44 42.41 -5.09
C HIS A 347 50.51 43.61 -5.27
#